data_0a0f4b46b86ca233723f526d2c2444da
#
_entry.id   0a0f4b46b86ca233723f526d2c2444da
#
_cell.length_a   1.000
_cell.length_b   1.000
_cell.length_c   1.000
_cell.angle_alpha   90.00
_cell.angle_beta   90.00
_cell.angle_gamma   90.00
#
_symmetry.space_group_name_H-M   'P 1'
#
loop_
_entity.id
_entity.type
_entity.pdbx_description
1 polymer ?
#
loop_
_entity_poly.entity_id
_entity_poly.type
_entity_poly.pdbx_seq_one_letter_code
_entity_poly.pdbx_strand_id
1 'polypeptide(L)'
;EEGLQKAADTCRYLGIDGLICCGGDGTFRGAQALSRKGVPCIGVPGTIDNDIGCSDYTIGFDTACNTAIECIDKLRDTMQSHERCSVVEVMGRRAGHLALQVGCAVGATAICLPERQLDFDTEIVEKMRIGRIKGRNHHIIIVAEGYGSAQDVADQIHEATGIDTRVTILGHIQRGGSPSAMDRVMATRMGYAAVRALMEGKTNRVVVSDNNIVTDIDIEEGLAQSKDLNQCLFEAQQTVAI
;
A
#
# COMPACT_ATOMS: atom_id res chain seq x y z
N GLU A 1 -20.51 9.86 19.79
CA GLU A 1 -21.91 10.01 19.33
C GLU A 1 -22.30 11.47 19.08
N GLU A 2 -21.99 12.40 20.01
CA GLU A 2 -22.32 13.84 19.88
C GLU A 2 -21.73 14.46 18.61
N GLY A 3 -20.48 14.15 18.26
CA GLY A 3 -19.84 14.64 17.03
C GLY A 3 -20.52 14.15 15.74
N LEU A 4 -20.95 12.89 15.72
CA LEU A 4 -21.69 12.33 14.58
C LEU A 4 -23.07 12.98 14.43
N GLN A 5 -23.77 13.27 15.55
CA GLN A 5 -25.04 13.95 15.50
C GLN A 5 -24.88 15.38 14.97
N LYS A 6 -23.88 16.12 15.45
CA LYS A 6 -23.55 17.47 14.95
C LYS A 6 -23.24 17.45 13.45
N ALA A 7 -22.45 16.46 12.97
CA ALA A 7 -22.14 16.32 11.56
C ALA A 7 -23.41 16.07 10.72
N ALA A 8 -24.29 15.18 11.15
CA ALA A 8 -25.54 14.90 10.46
C ALA A 8 -26.46 16.14 10.44
N ASP A 9 -26.56 16.88 11.55
CA ASP A 9 -27.35 18.11 11.63
C ASP A 9 -26.78 19.22 10.74
N THR A 10 -25.43 19.30 10.65
CA THR A 10 -24.76 20.23 9.72
C THR A 10 -25.07 19.89 8.27
N CYS A 11 -25.05 18.61 7.89
CA CYS A 11 -25.41 18.19 6.53
C CYS A 11 -26.85 18.60 6.19
N ARG A 12 -27.77 18.37 7.11
CA ARG A 12 -29.18 18.77 6.92
C ARG A 12 -29.35 20.30 6.81
N TYR A 13 -28.68 21.05 7.69
CA TYR A 13 -28.72 22.51 7.69
C TYR A 13 -28.19 23.10 6.38
N LEU A 14 -27.13 22.50 5.82
CA LEU A 14 -26.52 22.91 4.55
C LEU A 14 -27.26 22.38 3.31
N GLY A 15 -28.29 21.56 3.47
CA GLY A 15 -29.00 20.96 2.35
C GLY A 15 -28.15 19.98 1.55
N ILE A 16 -27.27 19.23 2.22
CA ILE A 16 -26.41 18.22 1.58
C ILE A 16 -27.23 16.94 1.39
N ASP A 17 -27.43 16.53 0.14
CA ASP A 17 -28.20 15.34 -0.23
C ASP A 17 -27.43 14.03 0.01
N GLY A 18 -26.10 14.06 -0.01
CA GLY A 18 -25.25 12.90 0.24
C GLY A 18 -23.78 13.25 0.30
N LEU A 19 -22.97 12.33 0.83
CA LEU A 19 -21.52 12.47 0.97
C LEU A 19 -20.78 11.36 0.22
N ILE A 20 -19.73 11.73 -0.50
CA ILE A 20 -18.72 10.80 -1.02
C ILE A 20 -17.52 10.87 -0.08
N CYS A 21 -17.22 9.76 0.59
CA CYS A 21 -16.22 9.66 1.64
C CYS A 21 -14.99 8.93 1.11
N CYS A 22 -13.95 9.69 0.70
CA CYS A 22 -12.70 9.11 0.21
C CYS A 22 -11.76 8.77 1.37
N GLY A 23 -11.30 7.52 1.46
CA GLY A 23 -10.34 7.10 2.48
C GLY A 23 -10.27 5.58 2.65
N GLY A 24 -9.77 5.16 3.81
CA GLY A 24 -9.65 3.75 4.19
C GLY A 24 -10.76 3.32 5.16
N ASP A 25 -10.57 2.19 5.82
CA ASP A 25 -11.51 1.56 6.77
C ASP A 25 -12.06 2.50 7.83
N GLY A 26 -11.22 3.36 8.41
CA GLY A 26 -11.67 4.34 9.39
C GLY A 26 -12.68 5.33 8.81
N THR A 27 -12.47 5.77 7.58
CA THR A 27 -13.39 6.64 6.85
C THR A 27 -14.71 5.92 6.56
N PHE A 28 -14.65 4.64 6.18
CA PHE A 28 -15.84 3.84 5.90
C PHE A 28 -16.68 3.59 7.15
N ARG A 29 -16.04 3.31 8.30
CA ARG A 29 -16.77 3.25 9.60
C ARG A 29 -17.45 4.57 9.93
N GLY A 30 -16.80 5.70 9.64
CA GLY A 30 -17.41 7.03 9.80
C GLY A 30 -18.58 7.26 8.86
N ALA A 31 -18.45 6.89 7.57
CA ALA A 31 -19.50 6.96 6.57
C ALA A 31 -20.70 6.08 6.93
N GLN A 32 -20.47 4.84 7.40
CA GLN A 32 -21.51 3.96 7.91
C GLN A 32 -22.27 4.59 9.09
N ALA A 33 -21.54 5.16 10.05
CA ALA A 33 -22.13 5.79 11.22
C ALA A 33 -23.01 7.01 10.83
N LEU A 34 -22.57 7.80 9.84
CA LEU A 34 -23.36 8.92 9.29
C LEU A 34 -24.59 8.42 8.51
N SER A 35 -24.44 7.34 7.72
CA SER A 35 -25.57 6.73 7.01
C SER A 35 -26.66 6.29 7.99
N ARG A 36 -26.30 5.71 9.14
CA ARG A 36 -27.24 5.35 10.21
C ARG A 36 -27.94 6.57 10.84
N LYS A 37 -27.38 7.78 10.70
CA LYS A 37 -28.00 9.06 11.09
C LYS A 37 -28.81 9.72 9.98
N GLY A 38 -29.02 9.03 8.86
CA GLY A 38 -29.84 9.48 7.74
C GLY A 38 -29.14 10.41 6.76
N VAL A 39 -27.79 10.44 6.73
CA VAL A 39 -27.01 11.13 5.70
C VAL A 39 -26.52 10.08 4.69
N PRO A 40 -26.99 10.08 3.44
CA PRO A 40 -26.53 9.12 2.44
C PRO A 40 -25.01 9.24 2.24
N CYS A 41 -24.28 8.13 2.40
CA CYS A 41 -22.83 8.10 2.23
C CYS A 41 -22.40 6.98 1.28
N ILE A 42 -21.45 7.30 0.40
CA ILE A 42 -20.77 6.34 -0.46
C ILE A 42 -19.26 6.45 -0.19
N GLY A 43 -18.63 5.33 0.16
CA GLY A 43 -17.18 5.24 0.34
C GLY A 43 -16.47 5.10 -1.00
N VAL A 44 -15.26 5.70 -1.09
CA VAL A 44 -14.32 5.49 -2.21
C VAL A 44 -12.95 5.16 -1.62
N PRO A 45 -12.32 4.03 -1.98
CA PRO A 45 -11.05 3.60 -1.39
C PRO A 45 -9.91 4.51 -1.83
N GLY A 46 -9.38 5.29 -0.88
CA GLY A 46 -8.28 6.24 -1.08
C GLY A 46 -7.25 6.07 0.02
N THR A 47 -6.30 5.16 -0.18
CA THR A 47 -5.16 4.90 0.69
C THR A 47 -3.99 4.37 -0.13
N ILE A 48 -2.76 4.72 0.28
CA ILE A 48 -1.54 4.19 -0.36
C ILE A 48 -1.23 2.75 0.08
N ASP A 49 -1.85 2.26 1.16
CA ASP A 49 -1.54 0.98 1.78
C ASP A 49 -2.11 -0.22 1.00
N ASN A 50 -3.12 0.01 0.16
CA ASN A 50 -3.87 -1.00 -0.59
C ASN A 50 -4.39 -2.16 0.29
N ASP A 51 -4.74 -1.85 1.53
CA ASP A 51 -5.13 -2.77 2.59
C ASP A 51 -6.65 -2.95 2.76
N ILE A 52 -7.46 -2.37 1.85
CA ILE A 52 -8.91 -2.48 1.86
C ILE A 52 -9.32 -3.84 1.31
N GLY A 53 -9.87 -4.70 2.17
CA GLY A 53 -10.19 -6.10 1.86
C GLY A 53 -11.10 -6.31 0.66
N CYS A 54 -12.07 -5.43 0.49
CA CYS A 54 -13.10 -5.55 -0.55
C CYS A 54 -12.73 -4.96 -1.91
N SER A 55 -11.53 -4.41 -2.08
CA SER A 55 -11.15 -3.79 -3.35
C SER A 55 -9.74 -4.20 -3.77
N ASP A 56 -9.57 -4.61 -5.02
CA ASP A 56 -8.27 -4.94 -5.60
C ASP A 56 -7.35 -3.72 -5.63
N TYR A 57 -7.92 -2.53 -5.72
CA TYR A 57 -7.19 -1.29 -5.91
C TYR A 57 -7.69 -0.18 -4.99
N THR A 58 -6.75 0.60 -4.45
CA THR A 58 -7.02 1.82 -3.71
C THR A 58 -6.32 3.00 -4.37
N ILE A 59 -7.02 4.15 -4.49
CA ILE A 59 -6.48 5.35 -5.11
C ILE A 59 -5.31 5.88 -4.27
N GLY A 60 -4.17 6.11 -4.91
CA GLY A 60 -2.92 6.55 -4.31
C GLY A 60 -1.85 5.47 -4.22
N PHE A 61 -2.20 4.19 -4.30
CA PHE A 61 -1.27 3.07 -4.20
C PHE A 61 -0.20 3.09 -5.30
N ASP A 62 -0.63 3.21 -6.57
CA ASP A 62 0.30 3.22 -7.71
C ASP A 62 1.23 4.44 -7.67
N THR A 63 0.72 5.59 -7.28
CA THR A 63 1.52 6.81 -7.08
C THR A 63 2.57 6.61 -5.99
N ALA A 64 2.21 6.01 -4.87
CA ALA A 64 3.15 5.73 -3.79
C ALA A 64 4.23 4.72 -4.21
N CYS A 65 3.86 3.69 -4.97
CA CYS A 65 4.81 2.76 -5.57
C CYS A 65 5.81 3.49 -6.47
N ASN A 66 5.34 4.34 -7.38
CA ASN A 66 6.19 5.10 -8.29
C ASN A 66 7.14 6.05 -7.53
N THR A 67 6.65 6.73 -6.49
CA THR A 67 7.47 7.58 -5.62
C THR A 67 8.57 6.77 -4.94
N ALA A 68 8.26 5.60 -4.40
CA ALA A 68 9.24 4.73 -3.76
C ALA A 68 10.27 4.21 -4.76
N ILE A 69 9.84 3.77 -5.94
CA ILE A 69 10.72 3.31 -7.04
C ILE A 69 11.68 4.42 -7.45
N GLU A 70 11.20 5.63 -7.67
CA GLU A 70 12.04 6.79 -8.02
C GLU A 70 13.11 7.08 -6.96
N CYS A 71 12.77 6.98 -5.68
CA CYS A 71 13.73 7.14 -4.59
C CYS A 71 14.78 6.02 -4.59
N ILE A 72 14.35 4.76 -4.79
CA ILE A 72 15.24 3.60 -4.78
C ILE A 72 16.18 3.62 -5.98
N ASP A 73 15.73 4.05 -7.15
CA ASP A 73 16.58 4.18 -8.33
C ASP A 73 17.71 5.20 -8.10
N LYS A 74 17.42 6.33 -7.45
CA LYS A 74 18.45 7.30 -7.04
C LYS A 74 19.45 6.73 -6.04
N LEU A 75 18.99 5.86 -5.11
CA LEU A 75 19.87 5.14 -4.20
C LEU A 75 20.76 4.13 -4.94
N ARG A 76 20.18 3.43 -5.92
CA ARG A 76 20.89 2.42 -6.73
C ARG A 76 22.11 3.00 -7.44
N ASP A 77 21.98 4.16 -8.05
CA ASP A 77 23.08 4.84 -8.73
C ASP A 77 24.30 5.06 -7.81
N THR A 78 24.03 5.38 -6.54
CA THR A 78 25.06 5.58 -5.53
C THR A 78 25.66 4.26 -5.04
N MET A 79 24.86 3.18 -4.96
CA MET A 79 25.30 1.89 -4.43
C MET A 79 26.20 1.11 -5.38
N GLN A 80 25.99 1.24 -6.69
CA GLN A 80 26.78 0.51 -7.70
C GLN A 80 28.27 0.78 -7.60
N SER A 81 28.65 1.96 -7.12
CA SER A 81 30.06 2.35 -6.99
C SER A 81 30.75 1.85 -5.73
N HIS A 82 30.03 1.24 -4.75
CA HIS A 82 30.58 0.99 -3.41
C HIS A 82 30.35 -0.44 -2.85
N GLU A 83 29.84 -1.39 -3.63
CA GLU A 83 29.53 -2.76 -3.17
C GLU A 83 28.73 -2.81 -1.86
N ARG A 84 27.61 -2.08 -1.79
CA ARG A 84 26.80 -1.91 -0.58
C ARG A 84 25.48 -2.66 -0.63
N CYS A 85 24.93 -2.91 0.56
CA CYS A 85 23.52 -3.27 0.73
C CYS A 85 22.71 -2.04 1.16
N SER A 86 21.57 -1.82 0.52
CA SER A 86 20.60 -0.83 0.95
C SER A 86 19.35 -1.51 1.48
N VAL A 87 19.00 -1.19 2.71
CA VAL A 87 17.74 -1.57 3.34
C VAL A 87 16.81 -0.37 3.26
N VAL A 88 15.70 -0.51 2.54
CA VAL A 88 14.75 0.59 2.30
C VAL A 88 13.43 0.25 2.96
N GLU A 89 13.04 1.07 3.94
CA GLU A 89 11.74 0.96 4.59
C GLU A 89 10.70 1.72 3.79
N VAL A 90 9.59 1.05 3.49
CA VAL A 90 8.44 1.60 2.81
C VAL A 90 7.20 1.54 3.71
N MET A 91 6.27 2.47 3.50
CA MET A 91 4.99 2.49 4.19
C MET A 91 4.13 1.28 3.79
N GLY A 92 2.94 1.18 4.29
CA GLY A 92 1.95 0.12 4.08
C GLY A 92 1.22 -0.26 5.36
N ARG A 93 1.53 0.44 6.47
CA ARG A 93 0.91 0.25 7.77
C ARG A 93 1.15 -1.17 8.32
N ARG A 94 0.14 -2.04 8.27
CA ARG A 94 0.23 -3.43 8.71
C ARG A 94 0.23 -4.42 7.55
N ALA A 95 0.26 -3.92 6.31
CA ALA A 95 0.20 -4.72 5.09
C ALA A 95 1.47 -4.55 4.25
N GLY A 96 1.90 -5.62 3.63
CA GLY A 96 3.09 -5.68 2.79
C GLY A 96 2.83 -5.42 1.31
N HIS A 97 1.62 -5.02 0.91
CA HIS A 97 1.25 -4.86 -0.51
C HIS A 97 2.17 -3.86 -1.23
N LEU A 98 2.43 -2.71 -0.61
CA LEU A 98 3.30 -1.69 -1.18
C LEU A 98 4.76 -2.19 -1.26
N ALA A 99 5.25 -2.81 -0.18
CA ALA A 99 6.59 -3.38 -0.15
C ALA A 99 6.79 -4.47 -1.21
N LEU A 100 5.81 -5.34 -1.40
CA LEU A 100 5.85 -6.39 -2.42
C LEU A 100 5.87 -5.80 -3.83
N GLN A 101 4.99 -4.85 -4.13
CA GLN A 101 4.92 -4.20 -5.44
C GLN A 101 6.22 -3.47 -5.77
N VAL A 102 6.71 -2.65 -4.84
CA VAL A 102 7.97 -1.90 -5.00
C VAL A 102 9.16 -2.86 -5.12
N GLY A 103 9.26 -3.85 -4.22
CA GLY A 103 10.36 -4.80 -4.21
C GLY A 103 10.44 -5.63 -5.48
N CYS A 104 9.30 -6.03 -6.04
CA CYS A 104 9.24 -6.70 -7.33
C CYS A 104 9.71 -5.76 -8.45
N ALA A 105 9.21 -4.53 -8.50
CA ALA A 105 9.51 -3.56 -9.54
C ALA A 105 10.99 -3.14 -9.57
N VAL A 106 11.64 -3.03 -8.41
CA VAL A 106 13.06 -2.65 -8.31
C VAL A 106 14.00 -3.87 -8.37
N GLY A 107 13.50 -5.09 -8.47
CA GLY A 107 14.31 -6.30 -8.44
C GLY A 107 15.07 -6.47 -7.11
N ALA A 108 14.37 -6.28 -5.99
CA ALA A 108 14.93 -6.42 -4.66
C ALA A 108 15.48 -7.84 -4.43
N THR A 109 16.58 -7.96 -3.71
CA THR A 109 17.15 -9.25 -3.32
C THR A 109 16.22 -9.99 -2.35
N ALA A 110 15.61 -9.25 -1.41
CA ALA A 110 14.59 -9.79 -0.51
C ALA A 110 13.57 -8.71 -0.13
N ILE A 111 12.40 -9.17 0.34
CA ILE A 111 11.32 -8.30 0.81
C ILE A 111 10.84 -8.82 2.16
N CYS A 112 10.92 -7.99 3.19
CA CYS A 112 10.45 -8.29 4.54
C CYS A 112 8.99 -7.84 4.67
N LEU A 113 8.07 -8.80 4.84
CA LEU A 113 6.62 -8.60 4.81
C LEU A 113 5.99 -9.00 6.15
N PRO A 114 5.05 -8.21 6.71
CA PRO A 114 4.42 -8.53 8.00
C PRO A 114 3.53 -9.79 7.94
N GLU A 115 3.05 -10.19 6.76
CA GLU A 115 2.16 -11.33 6.58
C GLU A 115 2.86 -12.69 6.69
N ARG A 116 4.19 -12.69 6.70
CA ARG A 116 4.97 -13.94 6.70
C ARG A 116 6.22 -13.86 7.57
N GLN A 117 6.62 -15.00 8.08
CA GLN A 117 7.93 -15.14 8.71
C GLN A 117 9.01 -15.30 7.61
N LEU A 118 10.01 -14.45 7.65
CA LEU A 118 11.17 -14.51 6.77
C LEU A 118 12.21 -15.48 7.36
N ASP A 119 12.74 -16.38 6.54
CA ASP A 119 13.97 -17.11 6.87
C ASP A 119 15.18 -16.25 6.46
N PHE A 120 15.77 -15.59 7.44
CA PHE A 120 16.85 -14.62 7.23
C PHE A 120 18.06 -15.24 6.51
N ASP A 121 18.46 -16.44 6.90
CA ASP A 121 19.65 -17.09 6.35
C ASP A 121 19.45 -17.48 4.87
N THR A 122 18.34 -18.11 4.55
CA THR A 122 18.08 -18.59 3.19
C THR A 122 17.59 -17.49 2.26
N GLU A 123 16.75 -16.56 2.74
CA GLU A 123 16.11 -15.56 1.89
C GLU A 123 16.93 -14.27 1.75
N ILE A 124 17.85 -13.99 2.66
CA ILE A 124 18.72 -12.80 2.55
C ILE A 124 20.18 -13.23 2.36
N VAL A 125 20.80 -13.87 3.37
CA VAL A 125 22.23 -14.12 3.37
C VAL A 125 22.66 -15.00 2.20
N GLU A 126 21.96 -16.12 1.97
CA GLU A 126 22.29 -17.04 0.88
C GLU A 126 22.05 -16.41 -0.50
N LYS A 127 20.98 -15.63 -0.67
CA LYS A 127 20.75 -14.92 -1.93
C LYS A 127 21.83 -13.87 -2.20
N MET A 128 22.26 -13.14 -1.18
CA MET A 128 23.38 -12.18 -1.31
C MET A 128 24.67 -12.90 -1.70
N ARG A 129 24.96 -14.05 -1.08
CA ARG A 129 26.11 -14.90 -1.41
C ARG A 129 26.08 -15.39 -2.85
N ILE A 130 24.95 -15.92 -3.29
CA ILE A 130 24.75 -16.39 -4.68
C ILE A 130 24.86 -15.21 -5.66
N GLY A 131 24.25 -14.08 -5.34
CA GLY A 131 24.33 -12.86 -6.13
C GLY A 131 25.78 -12.43 -6.35
N ARG A 132 26.59 -12.42 -5.30
CA ARG A 132 28.02 -12.08 -5.37
C ARG A 132 28.80 -13.03 -6.27
N ILE A 133 28.53 -14.34 -6.19
CA ILE A 133 29.14 -15.34 -7.08
C ILE A 133 28.79 -15.06 -8.54
N LYS A 134 27.58 -14.56 -8.81
CA LYS A 134 27.09 -14.19 -10.15
C LYS A 134 27.54 -12.79 -10.59
N GLY A 135 28.36 -12.09 -9.81
CA GLY A 135 28.88 -10.75 -10.13
C GLY A 135 27.95 -9.59 -9.74
N ARG A 136 26.92 -9.85 -8.93
CA ARG A 136 26.05 -8.78 -8.38
C ARG A 136 26.75 -8.19 -7.15
N ASN A 137 27.14 -6.93 -7.25
CA ASN A 137 27.92 -6.22 -6.21
C ASN A 137 27.06 -5.32 -5.32
N HIS A 138 25.76 -5.22 -5.58
CA HIS A 138 24.85 -4.41 -4.77
C HIS A 138 23.57 -5.17 -4.48
N HIS A 139 23.00 -4.93 -3.31
CA HIS A 139 21.78 -5.58 -2.85
C HIS A 139 20.77 -4.55 -2.35
N ILE A 140 19.52 -4.76 -2.69
CA ILE A 140 18.39 -3.95 -2.19
C ILE A 140 17.48 -4.88 -1.41
N ILE A 141 17.22 -4.53 -0.16
CA ILE A 141 16.25 -5.20 0.71
C ILE A 141 15.12 -4.22 0.98
N ILE A 142 13.91 -4.61 0.70
CA ILE A 142 12.72 -3.79 1.02
C ILE A 142 12.12 -4.28 2.33
N VAL A 143 11.84 -3.36 3.22
CA VAL A 143 11.20 -3.65 4.51
C VAL A 143 9.86 -2.90 4.58
N ALA A 144 8.76 -3.63 4.75
CA ALA A 144 7.48 -3.01 5.06
C ALA A 144 7.53 -2.46 6.51
N GLU A 145 7.04 -1.25 6.75
CA GLU A 145 7.02 -0.65 8.11
C GLU A 145 6.30 -1.54 9.14
N GLY A 146 5.37 -2.38 8.70
CA GLY A 146 4.64 -3.33 9.56
C GLY A 146 5.41 -4.60 9.91
N TYR A 147 6.54 -4.87 9.24
CA TYR A 147 7.38 -6.03 9.51
C TYR A 147 8.22 -5.83 10.77
N GLY A 148 8.84 -4.67 10.92
CA GLY A 148 9.74 -4.33 12.03
C GLY A 148 10.74 -3.26 11.63
N SER A 149 11.79 -3.11 12.43
CA SER A 149 12.82 -2.08 12.25
C SER A 149 13.73 -2.42 11.05
N ALA A 150 13.78 -1.52 10.08
CA ALA A 150 14.74 -1.61 8.97
C ALA A 150 16.20 -1.54 9.48
N GLN A 151 16.45 -0.85 10.60
CA GLN A 151 17.76 -0.79 11.22
C GLN A 151 18.18 -2.16 11.76
N ASP A 152 17.26 -2.87 12.43
CA ASP A 152 17.57 -4.21 12.97
C ASP A 152 17.89 -5.21 11.84
N VAL A 153 17.16 -5.11 10.73
CA VAL A 153 17.44 -5.92 9.53
C VAL A 153 18.83 -5.58 8.96
N ALA A 154 19.18 -4.30 8.90
CA ALA A 154 20.47 -3.86 8.39
C ALA A 154 21.64 -4.32 9.29
N ASP A 155 21.48 -4.24 10.60
CA ASP A 155 22.48 -4.66 11.58
C ASP A 155 22.72 -6.18 11.48
N GLN A 156 21.63 -6.98 11.38
CA GLN A 156 21.73 -8.43 11.17
C GLN A 156 22.45 -8.78 9.85
N ILE A 157 22.16 -8.06 8.76
CA ILE A 157 22.87 -8.27 7.47
C ILE A 157 24.35 -7.96 7.63
N HIS A 158 24.69 -6.84 8.27
CA HIS A 158 26.07 -6.46 8.49
C HIS A 158 26.83 -7.49 9.34
N GLU A 159 26.24 -7.95 10.43
CA GLU A 159 26.82 -8.99 11.30
C GLU A 159 27.04 -10.31 10.57
N ALA A 160 26.06 -10.74 9.75
CA ALA A 160 26.12 -12.03 9.05
C ALA A 160 27.06 -12.03 7.83
N THR A 161 27.22 -10.88 7.15
CA THR A 161 27.88 -10.82 5.83
C THR A 161 29.13 -9.94 5.80
N GLY A 162 29.31 -9.04 6.77
CA GLY A 162 30.34 -8.00 6.77
C GLY A 162 30.15 -6.90 5.72
N ILE A 163 29.04 -6.91 4.97
CA ILE A 163 28.75 -5.91 3.93
C ILE A 163 28.34 -4.59 4.57
N ASP A 164 28.87 -3.45 4.06
CA ASP A 164 28.43 -2.11 4.48
C ASP A 164 26.96 -1.92 4.10
N THR A 165 26.10 -1.86 5.11
CA THR A 165 24.64 -1.80 4.96
C THR A 165 24.12 -0.43 5.37
N ARG A 166 23.30 0.18 4.52
CA ARG A 166 22.72 1.50 4.75
C ARG A 166 21.21 1.43 4.77
N VAL A 167 20.62 2.14 5.74
CA VAL A 167 19.17 2.24 5.90
C VAL A 167 18.66 3.54 5.31
N THR A 168 17.55 3.46 4.60
CA THR A 168 16.78 4.62 4.15
C THR A 168 15.31 4.39 4.47
N ILE A 169 14.74 5.26 5.30
CA ILE A 169 13.31 5.24 5.63
C ILE A 169 12.64 6.29 4.76
N LEU A 170 11.82 5.86 3.81
CA LEU A 170 11.15 6.78 2.89
C LEU A 170 10.07 7.62 3.60
N GLY A 171 9.30 7.00 4.50
CA GLY A 171 8.31 7.70 5.30
C GLY A 171 7.29 8.48 4.45
N HIS A 172 6.92 9.66 4.93
CA HIS A 172 5.80 10.45 4.39
C HIS A 172 5.97 11.00 2.96
N ILE A 173 7.16 10.96 2.37
CA ILE A 173 7.32 11.36 0.95
C ILE A 173 6.49 10.47 0.02
N GLN A 174 6.21 9.24 0.41
CA GLN A 174 5.37 8.29 -0.32
C GLN A 174 3.88 8.71 -0.37
N ARG A 175 3.47 9.66 0.47
CA ARG A 175 2.10 10.23 0.47
C ARG A 175 1.95 11.43 -0.47
N GLY A 176 3.02 11.87 -1.09
CA GLY A 176 3.07 13.01 -1.98
C GLY A 176 3.32 12.61 -3.43
N GLY A 177 3.47 13.63 -4.27
CA GLY A 177 3.79 13.48 -5.69
C GLY A 177 2.59 13.70 -6.62
N SER A 178 2.88 13.72 -7.92
CA SER A 178 1.83 13.81 -8.94
C SER A 178 1.16 12.46 -9.13
N PRO A 179 -0.19 12.38 -9.10
CA PRO A 179 -0.90 11.13 -9.32
C PRO A 179 -0.52 10.48 -10.65
N SER A 180 -0.28 9.18 -10.62
CA SER A 180 -0.03 8.38 -11.81
C SER A 180 -1.25 8.34 -12.74
N ALA A 181 -1.05 7.93 -13.99
CA ALA A 181 -2.14 7.73 -14.92
C ALA A 181 -3.17 6.72 -14.38
N MET A 182 -2.70 5.64 -13.72
CA MET A 182 -3.56 4.61 -13.14
C MET A 182 -4.45 5.20 -12.05
N ASP A 183 -3.88 5.93 -11.09
CA ASP A 183 -4.63 6.57 -10.01
C ASP A 183 -5.67 7.58 -10.54
N ARG A 184 -5.30 8.37 -11.56
CA ARG A 184 -6.23 9.34 -12.16
C ARG A 184 -7.42 8.67 -12.83
N VAL A 185 -7.17 7.59 -13.59
CA VAL A 185 -8.23 6.82 -14.27
C VAL A 185 -9.14 6.14 -13.25
N MET A 186 -8.55 5.47 -12.24
CA MET A 186 -9.33 4.81 -11.19
C MET A 186 -10.14 5.81 -10.36
N ALA A 187 -9.56 6.96 -10.00
CA ALA A 187 -10.30 8.02 -9.31
C ALA A 187 -11.50 8.52 -10.12
N THR A 188 -11.34 8.68 -11.44
CA THR A 188 -12.43 9.08 -12.34
C THR A 188 -13.53 8.01 -12.38
N ARG A 189 -13.15 6.74 -12.54
CA ARG A 189 -14.12 5.62 -12.61
C ARG A 189 -14.88 5.44 -11.29
N MET A 190 -14.14 5.44 -10.17
CA MET A 190 -14.74 5.26 -8.84
C MET A 190 -15.59 6.48 -8.43
N GLY A 191 -15.14 7.69 -8.72
CA GLY A 191 -15.92 8.91 -8.47
C GLY A 191 -17.22 8.93 -9.27
N TYR A 192 -17.17 8.56 -10.56
CA TYR A 192 -18.37 8.42 -11.38
C TYR A 192 -19.34 7.38 -10.80
N ALA A 193 -18.84 6.20 -10.41
CA ALA A 193 -19.67 5.16 -9.82
C ALA A 193 -20.29 5.60 -8.49
N ALA A 194 -19.54 6.32 -7.64
CA ALA A 194 -20.05 6.84 -6.37
C ALA A 194 -21.20 7.84 -6.55
N VAL A 195 -21.06 8.78 -7.51
CA VAL A 195 -22.16 9.72 -7.83
C VAL A 195 -23.36 8.98 -8.37
N ARG A 196 -23.17 8.03 -9.28
CA ARG A 196 -24.24 7.20 -9.82
C ARG A 196 -25.00 6.46 -8.71
N ALA A 197 -24.29 5.86 -7.76
CA ALA A 197 -24.88 5.17 -6.62
C ALA A 197 -25.75 6.11 -5.78
N LEU A 198 -25.30 7.35 -5.49
CA LEU A 198 -26.12 8.36 -4.81
C LEU A 198 -27.36 8.73 -5.62
N MET A 199 -27.24 8.96 -6.93
CA MET A 199 -28.38 9.29 -7.81
C MET A 199 -29.41 8.15 -7.89
N GLU A 200 -28.97 6.90 -7.73
CA GLU A 200 -29.83 5.71 -7.64
C GLU A 200 -30.45 5.53 -6.23
N GLY A 201 -30.21 6.45 -5.30
CA GLY A 201 -30.73 6.41 -3.93
C GLY A 201 -30.02 5.42 -3.03
N LYS A 202 -28.86 4.90 -3.45
CA LYS A 202 -28.04 4.00 -2.62
C LYS A 202 -27.39 4.77 -1.49
N THR A 203 -27.23 4.12 -0.35
CA THR A 203 -26.53 4.64 0.83
C THR A 203 -25.80 3.50 1.54
N ASN A 204 -24.86 3.83 2.41
CA ASN A 204 -24.06 2.83 3.15
C ASN A 204 -23.32 1.85 2.22
N ARG A 205 -22.82 2.36 1.08
CA ARG A 205 -22.09 1.56 0.08
C ARG A 205 -20.64 2.04 -0.02
N VAL A 206 -19.76 1.15 -0.41
CA VAL A 206 -18.40 1.46 -0.82
C VAL A 206 -18.20 1.02 -2.28
N VAL A 207 -17.65 1.92 -3.09
CA VAL A 207 -17.23 1.61 -4.45
C VAL A 207 -15.97 0.77 -4.39
N VAL A 208 -15.91 -0.30 -5.15
CA VAL A 208 -14.79 -1.25 -5.16
C VAL A 208 -14.34 -1.53 -6.59
N SER A 209 -13.09 -1.93 -6.75
CA SER A 209 -12.56 -2.52 -7.96
C SER A 209 -12.39 -4.02 -7.74
N ASP A 210 -13.02 -4.82 -8.57
CA ASP A 210 -12.90 -6.27 -8.58
C ASP A 210 -12.61 -6.73 -10.01
N ASN A 211 -11.47 -7.36 -10.26
CA ASN A 211 -11.03 -7.79 -11.58
C ASN A 211 -11.13 -6.68 -12.65
N ASN A 212 -10.72 -5.46 -12.27
CA ASN A 212 -10.82 -4.24 -13.10
C ASN A 212 -12.26 -3.78 -13.43
N ILE A 213 -13.26 -4.34 -12.78
CA ILE A 213 -14.66 -3.88 -12.84
C ILE A 213 -14.93 -3.02 -11.62
N VAL A 214 -15.48 -1.82 -11.84
CA VAL A 214 -15.90 -0.93 -10.75
C VAL A 214 -17.37 -1.20 -10.43
N THR A 215 -17.63 -1.59 -9.19
CA THR A 215 -18.98 -1.87 -8.65
C THR A 215 -19.11 -1.28 -7.25
N ASP A 216 -20.18 -1.59 -6.54
CA ASP A 216 -20.39 -1.17 -5.14
C ASP A 216 -20.89 -2.33 -4.29
N ILE A 217 -20.47 -2.37 -3.03
CA ILE A 217 -20.94 -3.31 -2.03
C ILE A 217 -21.37 -2.59 -0.75
N ASP A 218 -22.05 -3.27 0.16
CA ASP A 218 -22.37 -2.73 1.48
C ASP A 218 -21.08 -2.44 2.29
N ILE A 219 -21.03 -1.33 3.04
CA ILE A 219 -19.85 -0.97 3.83
C ILE A 219 -19.55 -2.02 4.90
N GLU A 220 -20.56 -2.60 5.55
CA GLU A 220 -20.35 -3.60 6.60
C GLU A 220 -19.79 -4.90 6.02
N GLU A 221 -20.31 -5.33 4.88
CA GLU A 221 -19.77 -6.47 4.13
C GLU A 221 -18.33 -6.20 3.68
N GLY A 222 -18.03 -4.99 3.21
CA GLY A 222 -16.70 -4.58 2.78
C GLY A 222 -15.70 -4.55 3.92
N LEU A 223 -16.09 -4.02 5.08
CA LEU A 223 -15.24 -3.95 6.27
C LEU A 223 -14.99 -5.32 6.93
N ALA A 224 -15.81 -6.33 6.63
CA ALA A 224 -15.63 -7.69 7.11
C ALA A 224 -14.63 -8.51 6.28
N GLN A 225 -14.26 -8.03 5.10
CA GLN A 225 -13.30 -8.71 4.22
C GLN A 225 -11.85 -8.39 4.60
N SER A 226 -10.98 -9.33 4.37
CA SER A 226 -9.52 -9.19 4.45
C SER A 226 -8.91 -9.32 3.06
N LYS A 227 -7.73 -8.74 2.88
CA LYS A 227 -6.97 -8.82 1.64
C LYS A 227 -5.70 -9.60 1.85
N ASP A 228 -5.58 -10.70 1.12
CA ASP A 228 -4.38 -11.51 1.15
C ASP A 228 -3.29 -10.90 0.25
N LEU A 229 -2.04 -11.20 0.59
CA LEU A 229 -0.90 -10.82 -0.23
C LEU A 229 -0.98 -11.50 -1.61
N ASN A 230 -0.57 -10.80 -2.65
CA ASN A 230 -0.51 -11.38 -4.00
C ASN A 230 0.58 -12.46 -4.05
N GLN A 231 0.18 -13.71 -3.82
CA GLN A 231 1.07 -14.86 -3.76
C GLN A 231 1.80 -15.09 -5.08
N CYS A 232 1.13 -14.92 -6.22
CA CYS A 232 1.75 -15.09 -7.54
C CYS A 232 2.87 -14.06 -7.77
N LEU A 233 2.65 -12.79 -7.38
CA LEU A 233 3.68 -11.76 -7.48
C LEU A 233 4.86 -12.05 -6.54
N PHE A 234 4.57 -12.55 -5.34
CA PHE A 234 5.60 -12.94 -4.38
C PHE A 234 6.47 -14.09 -4.93
N GLU A 235 5.87 -15.15 -5.45
CA GLU A 235 6.58 -16.27 -6.05
C GLU A 235 7.43 -15.87 -7.25
N ALA A 236 6.89 -14.99 -8.12
CA ALA A 236 7.64 -14.43 -9.23
C ALA A 236 8.88 -13.66 -8.74
N GLN A 237 8.73 -12.79 -7.73
CA GLN A 237 9.83 -12.04 -7.15
C GLN A 237 10.89 -12.98 -6.54
N GLN A 238 10.48 -14.00 -5.79
CA GLN A 238 11.42 -14.98 -5.23
C GLN A 238 12.23 -15.71 -6.31
N THR A 239 11.62 -15.98 -7.44
CA THR A 239 12.26 -16.69 -8.56
C THR A 239 13.29 -15.81 -9.29
N VAL A 240 13.01 -14.52 -9.47
CA VAL A 240 13.87 -13.60 -10.24
C VAL A 240 14.90 -12.82 -9.38
N ALA A 241 14.80 -12.92 -8.06
CA ALA A 241 15.64 -12.17 -7.10
C ALA A 241 17.10 -12.65 -7.02
N ILE A 242 17.48 -13.68 -7.76
CA ILE A 242 18.81 -14.34 -7.68
C ILE A 242 19.75 -13.86 -8.77
#